data_78ca2a1a7614fce76a586ce41e9a5f72
#
_entry.id   78ca2a1a7614fce76a586ce41e9a5f72
#
_cell.length_a   1.000
_cell.length_b   1.000
_cell.length_c   1.000
_cell.angle_alpha   90.00
_cell.angle_beta   90.00
_cell.angle_gamma   90.00
#
_symmetry.space_group_name_H-M   'P 1'
#
loop_
_entity.id
_entity.type
_entity.pdbx_description
1 polymer ?
#
loop_
_entity_poly.entity_id
_entity_poly.type
_entity_poly.pdbx_seq_one_letter_code
_entity_poly.pdbx_strand_id
1 'polypeptide(L)'
;MSFEAVDVQAASFVDNYDYAFGRFGTMFFANPVVALRNVRQALRPGGRLNMVVWRRKLDNDWTHRAETLVEQFLDRPEEYDEPTCGPGPFSMANADTVTDMLRHAGFEDITLKRQDLMIKIGETLEHAVDLVMSLGPAGEVLRLWGDRVDEIRPNVRTALLDGMADMVHADGVYADSSTWAVRAVAPGRS
;
A
#
# COMPACT_ATOMS: atom_id res chain seq x y z
N MET A 1 -20.62 14.44 -8.58
CA MET A 1 -19.68 13.34 -8.34
C MET A 1 -20.50 12.08 -8.19
N SER A 2 -20.18 11.02 -8.91
CA SER A 2 -20.82 9.69 -8.81
C SER A 2 -19.80 8.67 -8.31
N PHE A 3 -20.29 7.64 -7.63
CA PHE A 3 -19.47 6.52 -7.15
C PHE A 3 -20.08 5.22 -7.64
N GLU A 4 -19.25 4.33 -8.14
CA GLU A 4 -19.63 2.99 -8.54
C GLU A 4 -18.73 1.96 -7.86
N ALA A 5 -19.31 0.88 -7.37
CA ALA A 5 -18.58 -0.28 -6.85
C ALA A 5 -18.38 -1.26 -8.00
N VAL A 6 -17.20 -1.23 -8.63
CA VAL A 6 -16.86 -2.09 -9.77
C VAL A 6 -15.47 -2.72 -9.61
N ASP A 7 -15.31 -3.92 -10.13
CA ASP A 7 -13.99 -4.50 -10.31
C ASP A 7 -13.35 -3.89 -11.56
N VAL A 8 -12.30 -3.10 -11.35
CA VAL A 8 -11.55 -2.41 -12.42
C VAL A 8 -10.98 -3.40 -13.44
N GLN A 9 -10.70 -4.65 -13.04
CA GLN A 9 -10.17 -5.68 -13.94
C GLN A 9 -11.22 -6.20 -14.93
N ALA A 10 -12.51 -6.17 -14.54
CA ALA A 10 -13.62 -6.67 -15.34
C ALA A 10 -14.47 -5.55 -15.96
N ALA A 11 -14.34 -4.33 -15.46
CA ALA A 11 -15.15 -3.20 -15.90
C ALA A 11 -14.79 -2.75 -17.33
N SER A 12 -15.83 -2.38 -18.10
CA SER A 12 -15.67 -1.66 -19.36
C SER A 12 -16.08 -0.22 -19.13
N PHE A 13 -15.14 0.68 -19.23
CA PHE A 13 -15.40 2.12 -19.11
C PHE A 13 -15.73 2.69 -20.50
N VAL A 14 -16.86 3.34 -20.61
CA VAL A 14 -17.37 3.91 -21.87
C VAL A 14 -16.90 5.36 -22.05
N ASP A 15 -16.65 6.04 -20.94
CA ASP A 15 -16.29 7.46 -20.94
C ASP A 15 -14.78 7.67 -21.11
N ASN A 16 -14.45 8.69 -21.89
CA ASN A 16 -13.06 9.10 -22.07
C ASN A 16 -12.70 10.14 -20.98
N TYR A 17 -11.99 9.68 -19.97
CA TYR A 17 -11.53 10.52 -18.88
C TYR A 17 -10.24 11.24 -19.25
N ASP A 18 -10.06 12.45 -18.72
CA ASP A 18 -8.82 13.21 -18.82
C ASP A 18 -7.75 12.69 -17.86
N TYR A 19 -8.23 12.12 -16.75
CA TYR A 19 -7.39 11.84 -15.61
C TYR A 19 -7.88 10.64 -14.80
N ALA A 20 -6.95 9.76 -14.47
CA ALA A 20 -7.16 8.69 -13.52
C ALA A 20 -6.23 8.87 -12.31
N PHE A 21 -6.74 8.63 -11.11
CA PHE A 21 -6.00 8.75 -9.87
C PHE A 21 -6.22 7.54 -8.98
N GLY A 22 -5.13 6.96 -8.47
CA GLY A 22 -5.17 5.89 -7.48
C GLY A 22 -4.25 6.20 -6.29
N ARG A 23 -4.78 6.06 -5.07
CA ARG A 23 -3.99 6.20 -3.85
C ARG A 23 -4.12 4.94 -3.00
N PHE A 24 -3.03 4.19 -2.89
CA PHE A 24 -2.91 2.97 -2.09
C PHE A 24 -3.92 1.84 -2.40
N GLY A 25 -4.67 1.94 -3.52
CA GLY A 25 -5.61 0.91 -3.95
C GLY A 25 -5.09 0.01 -5.06
N THR A 26 -4.25 0.54 -5.95
CA THR A 26 -3.78 -0.18 -7.16
C THR A 26 -2.87 -1.37 -6.84
N MET A 27 -2.25 -1.38 -5.67
CA MET A 27 -1.39 -2.45 -5.17
C MET A 27 -2.15 -3.76 -4.89
N PHE A 28 -3.48 -3.69 -4.78
CA PHE A 28 -4.33 -4.84 -4.45
C PHE A 28 -5.03 -5.46 -5.67
N PHE A 29 -4.70 -5.06 -6.89
CA PHE A 29 -5.18 -5.73 -8.09
C PHE A 29 -4.61 -7.14 -8.18
N ALA A 30 -5.47 -8.13 -8.36
CA ALA A 30 -5.05 -9.52 -8.58
C ALA A 30 -4.28 -9.66 -9.90
N ASN A 31 -4.69 -8.90 -10.92
CA ASN A 31 -3.96 -8.76 -12.18
C ASN A 31 -3.75 -7.28 -12.52
N PRO A 32 -2.65 -6.67 -12.04
CA PRO A 32 -2.41 -5.25 -12.18
C PRO A 32 -2.31 -4.79 -13.63
N VAL A 33 -1.74 -5.63 -14.54
CA VAL A 33 -1.63 -5.28 -15.96
C VAL A 33 -3.00 -5.19 -16.62
N VAL A 34 -3.92 -6.11 -16.30
CA VAL A 34 -5.29 -6.09 -16.84
C VAL A 34 -6.05 -4.86 -16.31
N ALA A 35 -5.99 -4.61 -14.99
CA ALA A 35 -6.64 -3.45 -14.39
C ALA A 35 -6.11 -2.13 -14.98
N LEU A 36 -4.79 -1.97 -15.07
CA LEU A 36 -4.16 -0.78 -15.62
C LEU A 36 -4.45 -0.60 -17.11
N ARG A 37 -4.59 -1.71 -17.88
CA ARG A 37 -5.03 -1.66 -19.28
C ARG A 37 -6.46 -1.12 -19.41
N ASN A 38 -7.37 -1.55 -18.55
CA ASN A 38 -8.74 -1.02 -18.52
C ASN A 38 -8.76 0.46 -18.14
N VAL A 39 -7.96 0.87 -17.16
CA VAL A 39 -7.78 2.29 -16.83
C VAL A 39 -7.22 3.08 -18.02
N ARG A 40 -6.23 2.53 -18.74
CA ARG A 40 -5.68 3.18 -19.94
C ARG A 40 -6.73 3.32 -21.04
N GLN A 41 -7.61 2.31 -21.23
CA GLN A 41 -8.69 2.36 -22.23
C GLN A 41 -9.76 3.41 -21.86
N ALA A 42 -9.99 3.63 -20.57
CA ALA A 42 -10.89 4.67 -20.08
C ALA A 42 -10.37 6.09 -20.30
N LEU A 43 -9.05 6.24 -20.44
CA LEU A 43 -8.45 7.55 -20.68
C LEU A 43 -8.47 7.92 -22.17
N ARG A 44 -8.76 9.19 -22.45
CA ARG A 44 -8.60 9.75 -23.80
C ARG A 44 -7.13 9.77 -24.22
N PRO A 45 -6.83 9.89 -25.51
CA PRO A 45 -5.47 10.16 -25.98
C PRO A 45 -4.85 11.36 -25.27
N GLY A 46 -3.66 11.18 -24.67
CA GLY A 46 -2.99 12.18 -23.83
C GLY A 46 -3.53 12.29 -22.40
N GLY A 47 -4.54 11.49 -22.03
CA GLY A 47 -5.04 11.38 -20.67
C GLY A 47 -3.95 10.86 -19.72
N ARG A 48 -4.04 11.21 -18.44
CA ARG A 48 -2.97 10.99 -17.47
C ARG A 48 -3.42 10.06 -16.35
N LEU A 49 -2.54 9.13 -15.99
CA LEU A 49 -2.64 8.33 -14.77
C LEU A 49 -1.66 8.88 -13.73
N ASN A 50 -2.14 9.07 -12.49
CA ASN A 50 -1.25 9.23 -11.33
C ASN A 50 -1.63 8.21 -10.26
N MET A 51 -0.62 7.62 -9.65
CA MET A 51 -0.78 6.70 -8.53
C MET A 51 0.17 7.09 -7.40
N VAL A 52 -0.25 6.81 -6.18
CA VAL A 52 0.62 6.77 -5.00
C VAL A 52 0.61 5.35 -4.48
N VAL A 53 1.78 4.73 -4.42
CA VAL A 53 1.98 3.36 -3.95
C VAL A 53 3.13 3.29 -2.96
N TRP A 54 3.08 2.35 -2.02
CA TRP A 54 4.17 2.16 -1.07
C TRP A 54 5.44 1.70 -1.77
N ARG A 55 6.56 2.17 -1.29
CA ARG A 55 7.88 1.62 -1.55
C ARG A 55 8.10 0.39 -0.66
N ARG A 56 9.36 -0.09 -0.59
CA ARG A 56 9.69 -1.29 0.18
C ARG A 56 9.24 -1.13 1.64
N LYS A 57 8.86 -2.23 2.27
CA LYS A 57 8.50 -2.28 3.68
C LYS A 57 9.58 -1.65 4.58
N LEU A 58 10.86 -1.97 4.30
CA LEU A 58 12.00 -1.42 5.02
C LEU A 58 12.16 0.11 4.92
N ASP A 59 11.52 0.75 3.93
CA ASP A 59 11.50 2.21 3.79
C ASP A 59 10.29 2.84 4.54
N ASN A 60 9.48 2.03 5.22
CA ASN A 60 8.24 2.42 5.92
C ASN A 60 8.31 1.94 7.38
N ASP A 61 8.97 2.72 8.24
CA ASP A 61 9.28 2.34 9.62
C ASP A 61 8.03 1.97 10.44
N TRP A 62 6.91 2.66 10.22
CA TRP A 62 5.66 2.40 10.93
C TRP A 62 5.12 0.97 10.73
N THR A 63 5.36 0.36 9.58
CA THR A 63 4.94 -1.03 9.31
C THR A 63 6.02 -2.03 9.69
N HIS A 64 7.27 -1.74 9.34
CA HIS A 64 8.38 -2.64 9.54
C HIS A 64 8.70 -2.84 11.03
N ARG A 65 8.77 -1.76 11.80
CA ARG A 65 9.04 -1.80 13.23
C ARG A 65 7.95 -2.57 13.98
N ALA A 66 6.68 -2.28 13.68
CA ALA A 66 5.56 -2.97 14.33
C ALA A 66 5.59 -4.48 14.06
N GLU A 67 5.82 -4.89 12.81
CA GLU A 67 5.95 -6.31 12.45
C GLU A 67 7.10 -6.98 13.20
N THR A 68 8.29 -6.35 13.21
CA THR A 68 9.47 -6.87 13.90
C THR A 68 9.23 -7.06 15.41
N LEU A 69 8.46 -6.18 16.03
CA LEU A 69 8.09 -6.31 17.44
C LEU A 69 7.09 -7.44 17.67
N VAL A 70 6.11 -7.61 16.80
CA VAL A 70 5.13 -8.72 16.89
C VAL A 70 5.80 -10.08 16.68
N GLU A 71 6.74 -10.17 15.75
CA GLU A 71 7.50 -11.40 15.46
C GLU A 71 8.38 -11.89 16.62
N GLN A 72 8.58 -11.09 17.67
CA GLN A 72 9.22 -11.56 18.91
C GLN A 72 8.33 -12.47 19.75
N PHE A 73 7.02 -12.42 19.54
CA PHE A 73 6.02 -13.20 20.29
C PHE A 73 5.38 -14.29 19.45
N LEU A 74 5.36 -14.14 18.15
CA LEU A 74 4.69 -15.04 17.22
C LEU A 74 5.61 -15.31 16.03
N ASP A 75 5.85 -16.58 15.76
CA ASP A 75 6.48 -16.97 14.49
C ASP A 75 5.59 -16.54 13.32
N ARG A 76 6.22 -16.22 12.21
CA ARG A 76 5.47 -15.92 10.99
C ARG A 76 4.72 -17.17 10.55
N PRO A 77 3.38 -17.12 10.38
CA PRO A 77 2.63 -18.29 9.91
C PRO A 77 3.10 -18.78 8.55
N GLU A 78 3.02 -20.08 8.30
CA GLU A 78 3.39 -20.66 6.99
C GLU A 78 2.55 -20.08 5.83
N GLU A 79 1.29 -19.72 6.14
CA GLU A 79 0.38 -19.05 5.19
C GLU A 79 0.72 -17.58 4.94
N TYR A 80 1.65 -17.02 5.71
CA TYR A 80 2.14 -15.67 5.51
C TYR A 80 3.12 -15.64 4.34
N ASP A 81 2.56 -15.81 3.16
CA ASP A 81 3.29 -15.56 1.92
C ASP A 81 3.21 -14.05 1.64
N GLU A 82 4.28 -13.33 1.95
CA GLU A 82 4.41 -11.94 1.54
C GLU A 82 4.57 -11.94 0.01
N PRO A 83 3.48 -11.68 -0.75
CA PRO A 83 3.57 -11.88 -2.20
C PRO A 83 4.58 -10.89 -2.76
N THR A 84 5.69 -11.41 -3.22
CA THR A 84 6.67 -10.62 -3.97
C THR A 84 6.11 -10.15 -5.31
N CYS A 85 4.98 -10.72 -5.74
CA CYS A 85 4.32 -10.43 -7.02
C CYS A 85 2.78 -10.53 -6.99
N GLY A 86 2.15 -10.81 -5.84
CA GLY A 86 0.69 -10.86 -5.67
C GLY A 86 0.10 -9.57 -5.09
N PRO A 87 -1.24 -9.48 -4.98
CA PRO A 87 -1.89 -8.32 -4.40
C PRO A 87 -1.48 -8.11 -2.94
N GLY A 88 -1.04 -6.89 -2.62
CA GLY A 88 -0.59 -6.56 -1.26
C GLY A 88 0.02 -5.17 -1.19
N PRO A 89 0.22 -4.64 0.03
CA PRO A 89 0.63 -3.25 0.23
C PRO A 89 1.99 -2.92 -0.42
N PHE A 90 2.86 -3.90 -0.60
CA PHE A 90 4.20 -3.71 -1.18
C PHE A 90 4.38 -4.32 -2.56
N SER A 91 3.31 -4.81 -3.21
CA SER A 91 3.37 -5.43 -4.55
C SER A 91 3.90 -4.50 -5.64
N MET A 92 3.79 -3.18 -5.45
CA MET A 92 4.29 -2.15 -6.35
C MET A 92 5.51 -1.40 -5.78
N ALA A 93 6.26 -2.01 -4.87
CA ALA A 93 7.42 -1.38 -4.23
C ALA A 93 8.63 -1.19 -5.16
N ASN A 94 8.81 -2.10 -6.12
CA ASN A 94 9.93 -2.07 -7.07
C ASN A 94 9.59 -1.19 -8.27
N ALA A 95 10.42 -0.19 -8.56
CA ALA A 95 10.20 0.77 -9.63
C ALA A 95 10.21 0.14 -11.03
N ASP A 96 11.09 -0.84 -11.27
CA ASP A 96 11.18 -1.52 -12.57
C ASP A 96 9.93 -2.35 -12.81
N THR A 97 9.46 -3.09 -11.79
CA THR A 97 8.22 -3.86 -11.85
C THR A 97 7.01 -2.96 -12.18
N VAL A 98 6.87 -1.83 -11.49
CA VAL A 98 5.77 -0.87 -11.77
C VAL A 98 5.88 -0.31 -13.19
N THR A 99 7.10 0.02 -13.62
CA THR A 99 7.34 0.53 -14.97
C THR A 99 6.95 -0.49 -16.03
N ASP A 100 7.32 -1.76 -15.85
CA ASP A 100 6.98 -2.83 -16.77
C ASP A 100 5.47 -3.14 -16.80
N MET A 101 4.81 -3.15 -15.63
CA MET A 101 3.34 -3.27 -15.56
C MET A 101 2.65 -2.19 -16.39
N LEU A 102 3.08 -0.93 -16.26
CA LEU A 102 2.51 0.20 -16.98
C LEU A 102 2.80 0.13 -18.49
N ARG A 103 4.01 -0.25 -18.89
CA ARG A 103 4.36 -0.47 -20.30
C ARG A 103 3.50 -1.57 -20.94
N HIS A 104 3.35 -2.71 -20.25
CA HIS A 104 2.50 -3.80 -20.73
C HIS A 104 1.00 -3.45 -20.75
N ALA A 105 0.58 -2.50 -19.91
CA ALA A 105 -0.76 -1.93 -19.95
C ALA A 105 -0.93 -0.92 -21.10
N GLY A 106 0.15 -0.49 -21.77
CA GLY A 106 0.15 0.41 -22.91
C GLY A 106 0.25 1.90 -22.53
N PHE A 107 0.81 2.21 -21.38
CA PHE A 107 1.16 3.59 -21.01
C PHE A 107 2.56 3.98 -21.50
N GLU A 108 2.74 5.28 -21.70
CA GLU A 108 3.99 5.94 -22.08
C GLU A 108 4.34 7.06 -21.08
N ASP A 109 5.50 7.70 -21.25
CA ASP A 109 5.99 8.80 -20.40
C ASP A 109 5.93 8.46 -18.89
N ILE A 110 6.32 7.23 -18.55
CA ILE A 110 6.23 6.69 -17.20
C ILE A 110 7.34 7.31 -16.34
N THR A 111 6.96 7.90 -15.23
CA THR A 111 7.89 8.44 -14.23
C THR A 111 7.50 8.00 -12.82
N LEU A 112 8.50 7.64 -12.03
CA LEU A 112 8.35 7.34 -10.61
C LEU A 112 9.23 8.30 -9.81
N LYS A 113 8.60 9.09 -8.94
CA LYS A 113 9.32 10.00 -8.04
C LYS A 113 9.19 9.49 -6.61
N ARG A 114 10.32 9.24 -5.97
CA ARG A 114 10.38 8.90 -4.54
C ARG A 114 9.86 10.08 -3.71
N GLN A 115 9.02 9.77 -2.73
CA GLN A 115 8.51 10.70 -1.74
C GLN A 115 8.71 10.09 -0.35
N ASP A 116 9.58 10.68 0.45
CA ASP A 116 9.82 10.31 1.84
C ASP A 116 9.21 11.40 2.71
N LEU A 117 8.30 11.01 3.58
CA LEU A 117 7.54 11.91 4.44
C LEU A 117 7.32 11.25 5.79
N MET A 118 7.36 12.02 6.85
CA MET A 118 6.76 11.59 8.12
C MET A 118 5.25 11.66 8.00
N ILE A 119 4.58 10.59 8.38
CA ILE A 119 3.11 10.52 8.42
C ILE A 119 2.63 10.41 9.86
N LYS A 120 1.52 11.07 10.16
CA LYS A 120 0.84 10.93 11.45
C LYS A 120 0.11 9.59 11.47
N ILE A 121 0.48 8.73 12.42
CA ILE A 121 -0.10 7.39 12.58
C ILE A 121 -1.02 7.28 13.81
N GLY A 122 -1.09 8.31 14.63
CA GLY A 122 -1.99 8.38 15.78
C GLY A 122 -2.01 9.75 16.43
N GLU A 123 -3.09 10.05 17.13
CA GLU A 123 -3.17 11.23 18.01
C GLU A 123 -2.42 10.99 19.32
N THR A 124 -2.46 9.74 19.80
CA THR A 124 -1.73 9.24 20.95
C THR A 124 -0.97 7.98 20.59
N LEU A 125 -0.06 7.56 21.45
CA LEU A 125 0.71 6.34 21.25
C LEU A 125 -0.22 5.10 21.22
N GLU A 126 -1.24 5.08 22.06
CA GLU A 126 -2.24 4.02 22.08
C GLU A 126 -2.99 3.92 20.74
N HIS A 127 -3.39 5.07 20.17
CA HIS A 127 -4.04 5.09 18.85
C HIS A 127 -3.10 4.58 17.75
N ALA A 128 -1.82 4.92 17.80
CA ALA A 128 -0.83 4.42 16.84
C ALA A 128 -0.64 2.89 16.97
N VAL A 129 -0.60 2.38 18.19
CA VAL A 129 -0.51 0.94 18.46
C VAL A 129 -1.77 0.22 17.98
N ASP A 130 -2.97 0.77 18.23
CA ASP A 130 -4.23 0.19 17.74
C ASP A 130 -4.26 0.16 16.20
N LEU A 131 -3.73 1.19 15.54
CA LEU A 131 -3.61 1.22 14.08
C LEU A 131 -2.73 0.08 13.57
N VAL A 132 -1.51 -0.08 14.08
CA VAL A 132 -0.56 -1.09 13.58
C VAL A 132 -0.96 -2.52 13.96
N MET A 133 -1.72 -2.70 15.04
CA MET A 133 -2.30 -4.00 15.41
C MET A 133 -3.50 -4.41 14.53
N SER A 134 -4.14 -3.47 13.86
CA SER A 134 -5.30 -3.73 13.00
C SER A 134 -4.99 -3.61 11.52
N LEU A 135 -3.88 -2.99 11.14
CA LEU A 135 -3.55 -2.70 9.75
C LEU A 135 -2.09 -3.01 9.46
N GLY A 136 -1.82 -3.44 8.22
CA GLY A 136 -0.47 -3.72 7.74
C GLY A 136 0.06 -5.10 8.18
N PRO A 137 1.37 -5.33 7.99
CA PRO A 137 1.99 -6.64 8.23
C PRO A 137 1.80 -7.16 9.66
N ALA A 138 1.99 -6.32 10.68
CA ALA A 138 1.80 -6.71 12.08
C ALA A 138 0.35 -7.16 12.35
N GLY A 139 -0.63 -6.38 11.86
CA GLY A 139 -2.05 -6.73 11.98
C GLY A 139 -2.40 -8.04 11.26
N GLU A 140 -1.78 -8.30 10.11
CA GLU A 140 -1.98 -9.53 9.36
C GLU A 140 -1.42 -10.76 10.10
N VAL A 141 -0.22 -10.67 10.68
CA VAL A 141 0.33 -11.74 11.53
C VAL A 141 -0.63 -12.04 12.69
N LEU A 142 -1.10 -11.02 13.39
CA LEU A 142 -2.06 -11.19 14.49
C LEU A 142 -3.37 -11.83 14.02
N ARG A 143 -3.89 -11.42 12.87
CA ARG A 143 -5.12 -11.97 12.27
C ARG A 143 -4.98 -13.46 11.94
N LEU A 144 -3.87 -13.86 11.34
CA LEU A 144 -3.61 -15.25 10.93
C LEU A 144 -3.47 -16.21 12.13
N TRP A 145 -2.98 -15.71 13.25
CA TRP A 145 -2.91 -16.50 14.49
C TRP A 145 -4.26 -16.64 15.20
N GLY A 146 -5.27 -15.80 14.87
CA GLY A 146 -6.63 -15.91 15.38
C GLY A 146 -6.71 -15.85 16.91
N ASP A 147 -7.56 -16.71 17.51
CA ASP A 147 -7.81 -16.72 18.96
C ASP A 147 -6.57 -17.01 19.82
N ARG A 148 -5.53 -17.64 19.24
CA ARG A 148 -4.26 -17.88 19.93
C ARG A 148 -3.51 -16.60 20.32
N VAL A 149 -3.85 -15.49 19.68
CA VAL A 149 -3.27 -14.17 20.00
C VAL A 149 -3.79 -13.62 21.33
N ASP A 150 -4.98 -14.01 21.78
CA ASP A 150 -5.65 -13.34 22.91
C ASP A 150 -4.85 -13.43 24.20
N GLU A 151 -4.14 -14.54 24.45
CA GLU A 151 -3.30 -14.73 25.63
C GLU A 151 -2.06 -13.80 25.61
N ILE A 152 -1.50 -13.55 24.45
CA ILE A 152 -0.25 -12.75 24.28
C ILE A 152 -0.51 -11.30 23.89
N ARG A 153 -1.73 -10.97 23.48
CA ARG A 153 -2.12 -9.62 23.04
C ARG A 153 -1.69 -8.50 24.00
N PRO A 154 -1.83 -8.65 25.33
CA PRO A 154 -1.34 -7.65 26.28
C PRO A 154 0.18 -7.43 26.20
N ASN A 155 0.95 -8.51 26.05
CA ASN A 155 2.41 -8.45 25.96
C ASN A 155 2.85 -7.81 24.63
N VAL A 156 2.22 -8.18 23.51
CA VAL A 156 2.45 -7.57 22.20
C VAL A 156 2.15 -6.07 22.27
N ARG A 157 1.02 -5.69 22.89
CA ARG A 157 0.64 -4.28 23.04
C ARG A 157 1.68 -3.50 23.86
N THR A 158 2.17 -4.07 24.95
CA THR A 158 3.20 -3.44 25.78
C THR A 158 4.49 -3.25 24.98
N ALA A 159 4.94 -4.27 24.25
CA ALA A 159 6.15 -4.17 23.42
C ALA A 159 6.01 -3.10 22.30
N LEU A 160 4.81 -2.97 21.70
CA LEU A 160 4.54 -1.94 20.71
C LEU A 160 4.55 -0.53 21.34
N LEU A 161 3.94 -0.35 22.52
CA LEU A 161 3.97 0.91 23.25
C LEU A 161 5.43 1.32 23.58
N ASP A 162 6.22 0.41 24.09
CA ASP A 162 7.64 0.66 24.42
C ASP A 162 8.48 0.90 23.15
N GLY A 163 8.32 0.08 22.13
CA GLY A 163 9.11 0.12 20.91
C GLY A 163 8.74 1.23 19.93
N MET A 164 7.62 1.93 20.15
CA MET A 164 7.17 3.06 19.33
C MET A 164 7.17 4.38 20.12
N ALA A 165 7.65 4.41 21.36
CA ALA A 165 7.61 5.59 22.23
C ALA A 165 8.41 6.78 21.67
N ASP A 166 9.48 6.52 20.93
CA ASP A 166 10.30 7.54 20.25
C ASP A 166 9.60 8.24 19.07
N MET A 167 8.47 7.71 18.60
CA MET A 167 7.66 8.29 17.53
C MET A 167 6.70 9.38 18.04
N VAL A 168 6.65 9.61 19.36
CA VAL A 168 5.75 10.61 19.97
C VAL A 168 6.31 12.00 19.79
N HIS A 169 5.50 12.89 19.21
CA HIS A 169 5.75 14.32 19.03
C HIS A 169 4.71 15.15 19.78
N ALA A 170 4.89 16.47 19.81
CA ALA A 170 4.02 17.39 20.57
C ALA A 170 2.54 17.35 20.13
N ASP A 171 2.26 16.99 18.87
CA ASP A 171 0.93 17.04 18.24
C ASP A 171 0.46 15.68 17.73
N GLY A 172 1.12 14.59 18.10
CA GLY A 172 0.75 13.23 17.72
C GLY A 172 1.92 12.27 17.56
N VAL A 173 1.64 11.11 17.03
CA VAL A 173 2.64 10.06 16.77
C VAL A 173 2.95 10.03 15.28
N TYR A 174 4.23 10.12 14.93
CA TYR A 174 4.68 10.20 13.55
C TYR A 174 5.72 9.13 13.26
N ALA A 175 5.71 8.64 12.03
CA ALA A 175 6.71 7.67 11.58
C ALA A 175 7.11 7.92 10.12
N ASP A 176 8.31 7.49 9.79
CA ASP A 176 8.83 7.59 8.43
C ASP A 176 8.03 6.71 7.48
N SER A 177 7.72 7.29 6.34
CA SER A 177 7.07 6.59 5.23
C SER A 177 7.73 6.92 3.90
N SER A 178 7.67 5.98 2.97
CA SER A 178 8.22 6.13 1.64
C SER A 178 7.27 5.58 0.59
N THR A 179 7.01 6.40 -0.43
CA THR A 179 6.09 6.09 -1.52
C THR A 179 6.71 6.39 -2.88
N TRP A 180 6.14 5.79 -3.93
CA TRP A 180 6.29 6.23 -5.29
C TRP A 180 5.11 7.12 -5.68
N ALA A 181 5.39 8.35 -6.12
CA ALA A 181 4.47 9.13 -6.92
C ALA A 181 4.69 8.74 -8.39
N VAL A 182 3.76 7.98 -8.93
CA VAL A 182 3.82 7.41 -10.28
C VAL A 182 2.98 8.25 -11.22
N ARG A 183 3.52 8.56 -12.39
CA ARG A 183 2.81 9.27 -13.48
C ARG A 183 3.01 8.49 -14.77
N ALA A 184 1.96 8.44 -15.59
CA ALA A 184 1.99 7.85 -16.90
C ALA A 184 0.97 8.53 -17.83
N VAL A 185 1.15 8.40 -19.14
CA VAL A 185 0.29 8.99 -20.16
C VAL A 185 -0.31 7.88 -21.02
N ALA A 186 -1.61 7.98 -21.31
CA ALA A 186 -2.27 7.15 -22.30
C ALA A 186 -1.92 7.69 -23.70
N PRO A 187 -1.18 6.94 -24.56
CA PRO A 187 -0.81 7.42 -25.89
C PRO A 187 -2.02 7.62 -26.78
N GLY A 188 -1.80 8.34 -27.89
CA GLY A 188 -2.78 8.44 -28.97
C GLY A 188 -3.17 7.05 -29.51
N ARG A 189 -4.40 6.88 -29.95
CA ARG A 189 -4.75 5.69 -30.75
C ARG A 189 -4.05 5.83 -32.09
N SER A 190 -3.05 4.96 -32.35
CA SER A 190 -2.46 4.80 -33.68
C SER A 190 -3.47 4.21 -34.65
#